data_f6818b2c21099d15e4a939cf83390ce8
#
_entry.id   f6818b2c21099d15e4a939cf83390ce8
#
_cell.length_a   1.000
_cell.length_b   1.000
_cell.length_c   1.000
_cell.angle_alpha   90.00
_cell.angle_beta   90.00
_cell.angle_gamma   90.00
#
_symmetry.space_group_name_H-M   'P 1'
#
loop_
_entity.id
_entity.type
_entity.pdbx_description
1 polymer ?
#
loop_
_entity_poly.entity_id
_entity_poly.type
_entity_poly.pdbx_seq_one_letter_code
_entity_poly.pdbx_strand_id
1 'polypeptide(L)'
;MHKGRIRGEAKGGSDLNFGTFGLKALEPERVTARQIEAARRAMTRHMKRQGRVWIRIFPDTPVTSKPVEVRMGKGKGSVEYWVCQILPGRVLYEMEGVSEELAREAFALAAAKLPFKTTFVTRTVM
;
A
#
# COMPACT_ATOMS: atom_id res chain seq x y z
N MET A 1 19.49 4.00 7.95
CA MET A 1 18.48 4.33 6.93
C MET A 1 18.03 5.77 7.09
N HIS A 2 17.91 6.41 5.98
CA HIS A 2 17.47 7.80 5.99
C HIS A 2 15.98 7.89 6.27
N LYS A 3 15.61 8.76 7.18
CA LYS A 3 14.21 8.92 7.55
C LYS A 3 13.63 10.25 7.11
N GLY A 4 14.00 10.68 5.93
CA GLY A 4 13.57 11.94 5.44
C GLY A 4 12.06 12.04 5.32
N ARG A 5 11.58 13.28 5.25
CA ARG A 5 10.17 13.53 5.06
C ARG A 5 9.74 13.09 3.66
N ILE A 6 8.59 12.46 3.59
CA ILE A 6 8.01 12.08 2.31
C ILE A 6 7.26 13.29 1.76
N ARG A 7 7.63 13.71 0.56
CA ARG A 7 7.06 14.90 -0.04
C ARG A 7 6.69 14.67 -1.49
N GLY A 8 5.86 15.56 -2.00
CA GLY A 8 5.51 15.59 -3.41
C GLY A 8 4.45 14.57 -3.76
N GLU A 9 4.22 14.42 -5.03
CA GLU A 9 3.24 13.48 -5.54
C GLU A 9 3.94 12.37 -6.29
N ALA A 10 3.27 11.24 -6.40
CA ALA A 10 3.81 10.11 -7.14
C ALA A 10 3.96 10.49 -8.60
N LYS A 11 5.13 10.20 -9.16
CA LYS A 11 5.39 10.47 -10.56
C LYS A 11 5.13 9.26 -11.43
N GLY A 12 5.14 8.09 -10.83
CA GLY A 12 4.78 6.87 -11.51
C GLY A 12 3.75 6.13 -10.69
N GLY A 13 3.04 5.22 -11.32
CA GLY A 13 2.07 4.43 -10.59
C GLY A 13 0.84 5.20 -10.16
N SER A 14 0.53 6.33 -10.81
CA SER A 14 -0.64 7.11 -10.46
C SER A 14 -1.85 6.80 -11.33
N ASP A 15 -1.68 5.99 -12.36
CA ASP A 15 -2.76 5.61 -13.26
C ASP A 15 -3.02 4.12 -13.16
N LEU A 16 -4.27 3.74 -13.47
CA LEU A 16 -4.60 2.32 -13.53
C LEU A 16 -4.02 1.72 -14.80
N ASN A 17 -3.28 0.65 -14.64
CA ASN A 17 -2.64 -0.03 -15.78
C ASN A 17 -3.20 -1.41 -16.04
N PHE A 18 -3.71 -2.06 -15.02
CA PHE A 18 -4.12 -3.46 -15.14
C PHE A 18 -5.60 -3.66 -14.94
N GLY A 19 -6.19 -2.95 -13.98
CA GLY A 19 -7.57 -3.21 -13.60
C GLY A 19 -8.51 -2.10 -13.98
N THR A 20 -9.78 -2.31 -13.66
CA THR A 20 -10.84 -1.35 -13.91
C THR A 20 -10.98 -0.37 -12.73
N PHE A 21 -10.71 -0.84 -11.54
CA PHE A 21 -10.85 -0.06 -10.31
C PHE A 21 -9.54 -0.04 -9.56
N GLY A 22 -9.35 0.98 -8.75
CA GLY A 22 -8.12 1.09 -7.98
C GLY A 22 -8.32 1.82 -6.67
N LEU A 23 -7.34 1.65 -5.80
CA LEU A 23 -7.27 2.35 -4.52
C LEU A 23 -6.01 3.21 -4.56
N LYS A 24 -6.19 4.50 -4.40
CA LYS A 24 -5.11 5.48 -4.55
C LYS A 24 -4.88 6.18 -3.23
N ALA A 25 -3.61 6.43 -2.92
CA ALA A 25 -3.24 7.13 -1.69
C ALA A 25 -3.49 8.62 -1.81
N LEU A 26 -3.95 9.23 -0.74
CA LEU A 26 -4.17 10.67 -0.68
C LEU A 26 -3.13 11.38 0.18
N GLU A 27 -2.35 10.63 0.94
CA GLU A 27 -1.39 11.19 1.88
C GLU A 27 -0.04 10.51 1.73
N PRO A 28 1.05 11.22 2.02
CA PRO A 28 2.36 10.58 2.05
C PRO A 28 2.51 9.79 3.36
N GLU A 29 3.00 8.57 3.26
CA GLU A 29 3.18 7.75 4.45
C GLU A 29 4.02 6.53 4.09
N ARG A 30 4.44 5.81 5.12
CA ARG A 30 5.08 4.53 4.96
C ARG A 30 4.08 3.44 5.29
N VAL A 31 4.08 2.39 4.49
CA VAL A 31 3.22 1.24 4.74
C VAL A 31 4.09 0.01 4.88
N THR A 32 3.82 -0.79 5.91
CA THR A 32 4.62 -1.98 6.17
C THR A 32 4.15 -3.15 5.31
N ALA A 33 5.04 -4.12 5.14
CA ALA A 33 4.68 -5.34 4.43
C ALA A 33 3.47 -6.01 5.07
N ARG A 34 3.40 -5.97 6.40
CA ARG A 34 2.28 -6.56 7.12
C ARG A 34 0.97 -5.84 6.82
N GLN A 35 1.01 -4.51 6.72
CA GLN A 35 -0.18 -3.75 6.38
C GLN A 35 -0.62 -4.02 4.95
N ILE A 36 0.34 -4.12 4.03
CA ILE A 36 0.04 -4.43 2.63
C ILE A 36 -0.67 -5.77 2.54
N GLU A 37 -0.16 -6.76 3.25
CA GLU A 37 -0.74 -8.09 3.22
C GLU A 37 -2.10 -8.13 3.91
N ALA A 38 -2.26 -7.41 5.02
CA ALA A 38 -3.55 -7.37 5.71
C ALA A 38 -4.63 -6.77 4.81
N ALA A 39 -4.27 -5.70 4.08
CA ALA A 39 -5.22 -5.08 3.16
C ALA A 39 -5.58 -6.03 2.03
N ARG A 40 -4.60 -6.72 1.47
CA ARG A 40 -4.84 -7.69 0.40
C ARG A 40 -5.78 -8.79 0.86
N ARG A 41 -5.54 -9.32 2.06
CA ARG A 41 -6.38 -10.39 2.59
C ARG A 41 -7.82 -9.92 2.82
N ALA A 42 -7.99 -8.71 3.30
CA ALA A 42 -9.32 -8.17 3.53
C ALA A 42 -10.09 -8.07 2.22
N MET A 43 -9.42 -7.59 1.16
CA MET A 43 -10.05 -7.48 -0.14
C MET A 43 -10.42 -8.83 -0.73
N THR A 44 -9.47 -9.75 -0.74
CA THR A 44 -9.70 -11.04 -1.39
C THR A 44 -10.74 -11.86 -0.66
N ARG A 45 -10.79 -11.73 0.66
CA ARG A 45 -11.81 -12.42 1.43
C ARG A 45 -13.21 -11.91 1.07
N HIS A 46 -13.34 -10.61 0.91
CA HIS A 46 -14.63 -10.03 0.57
C HIS A 46 -15.06 -10.40 -0.85
N MET A 47 -14.09 -10.49 -1.75
CA MET A 47 -14.39 -10.83 -3.14
C MET A 47 -14.72 -12.31 -3.35
N LYS A 48 -14.36 -13.17 -2.40
CA LYS A 48 -14.67 -14.59 -2.44
C LYS A 48 -14.27 -15.25 -3.75
N ARG A 49 -13.04 -14.98 -4.19
CA ARG A 49 -12.48 -15.56 -5.41
C ARG A 49 -13.04 -15.01 -6.70
N GLN A 50 -13.84 -13.95 -6.62
CA GLN A 50 -14.28 -13.28 -7.82
C GLN A 50 -13.24 -12.25 -8.22
N GLY A 51 -13.04 -12.12 -9.52
CA GLY A 51 -12.18 -11.08 -10.02
C GLY A 51 -10.71 -11.30 -9.76
N ARG A 52 -9.96 -10.22 -9.92
CA ARG A 52 -8.50 -10.28 -9.84
C ARG A 52 -7.99 -9.01 -9.18
N VAL A 53 -6.93 -9.15 -8.37
CA VAL A 53 -6.32 -8.04 -7.66
C VAL A 53 -4.86 -7.96 -8.03
N TRP A 54 -4.38 -6.74 -8.27
CA TRP A 54 -2.96 -6.46 -8.46
C TRP A 54 -2.48 -5.59 -7.33
N ILE A 55 -1.33 -5.92 -6.77
CA ILE A 55 -0.67 -5.10 -5.77
C ILE A 55 0.38 -4.27 -6.50
N ARG A 56 0.24 -2.94 -6.43
CA ARG A 56 1.11 -2.02 -7.17
C ARG A 56 2.25 -1.46 -6.33
N ILE A 57 2.37 -1.88 -5.10
CA ILE A 57 3.42 -1.39 -4.19
C ILE A 57 4.18 -2.58 -3.63
N PHE A 58 5.43 -2.33 -3.27
CA PHE A 58 6.30 -3.38 -2.75
C PHE A 58 7.11 -2.81 -1.59
N PRO A 59 7.24 -3.57 -0.50
CA PRO A 59 7.99 -3.09 0.66
C PRO A 59 9.49 -3.30 0.43
N ASP A 60 10.15 -2.29 -0.10
CA ASP A 60 11.54 -2.40 -0.51
C ASP A 60 12.49 -1.61 0.38
N THR A 61 11.99 -0.92 1.39
CA THR A 61 12.83 -0.12 2.27
C THR A 61 12.91 -0.78 3.64
N PRO A 62 14.11 -1.13 4.11
CA PRO A 62 14.24 -1.76 5.42
C PRO A 62 14.17 -0.73 6.53
N VAL A 63 13.55 -1.11 7.63
CA VAL A 63 13.52 -0.29 8.83
C VAL A 63 14.16 -1.09 9.95
N THR A 64 15.14 -0.49 10.60
CA THR A 64 15.82 -1.13 11.69
C THR A 64 15.47 -0.42 12.98
N SER A 65 15.36 -1.21 14.03
CA SER A 65 15.19 -0.67 15.36
C SER A 65 16.55 -0.52 16.01
N LYS A 66 16.75 0.57 16.73
CA LYS A 66 17.97 0.73 17.50
C LYS A 66 17.75 0.10 18.86
N PRO A 67 18.36 -1.04 19.13
CA PRO A 67 18.22 -1.62 20.45
C PRO A 67 18.89 -0.75 21.50
N VAL A 68 18.39 -0.81 22.71
CA VAL A 68 19.00 -0.10 23.80
C VAL A 68 20.47 -0.50 23.94
N GLU A 69 20.76 -1.72 23.61
CA GLU A 69 22.10 -2.27 23.74
C GLU A 69 23.06 -1.82 22.66
N VAL A 70 22.65 -0.91 21.80
CA VAL A 70 23.57 -0.38 20.81
C VAL A 70 24.82 0.17 21.47
N ARG A 71 24.67 0.74 22.64
CA ARG A 71 25.80 1.27 23.40
C ARG A 71 26.83 0.22 23.74
N MET A 72 26.48 -1.03 23.61
CA MET A 72 27.42 -2.10 23.87
C MET A 72 28.34 -2.38 22.69
N GLY A 73 28.26 -1.57 21.66
CA GLY A 73 29.18 -1.67 20.57
C GLY A 73 28.87 -2.74 19.54
N LYS A 74 27.67 -3.22 19.54
CA LYS A 74 27.28 -4.26 18.58
C LYS A 74 26.98 -3.75 17.20
N GLY A 75 27.10 -2.47 16.96
CA GLY A 75 26.84 -1.92 15.66
C GLY A 75 25.36 -1.75 15.37
N LYS A 76 25.00 -1.84 14.10
CA LYS A 76 23.62 -1.60 13.72
C LYS A 76 22.75 -2.80 14.06
N GLY A 77 21.51 -2.52 14.39
CA GLY A 77 20.57 -3.58 14.64
C GLY A 77 20.16 -4.30 13.38
N SER A 78 19.52 -5.42 13.54
CA SER A 78 19.01 -6.17 12.40
C SER A 78 17.77 -5.49 11.85
N VAL A 79 17.47 -5.82 10.59
CA VAL A 79 16.25 -5.33 9.97
C VAL A 79 15.06 -5.95 10.66
N GLU A 80 14.13 -5.11 11.12
CA GLU A 80 12.96 -5.61 11.81
C GLU A 80 11.76 -5.76 10.89
N TYR A 81 11.63 -4.87 9.90
CA TYR A 81 10.52 -4.98 8.97
C TYR A 81 10.82 -4.13 7.73
N TRP A 82 9.99 -4.35 6.74
CA TRP A 82 10.14 -3.66 5.47
C TRP A 82 8.94 -2.78 5.22
N VAL A 83 9.18 -1.65 4.59
CA VAL A 83 8.11 -0.68 4.28
C VAL A 83 8.22 -0.22 2.84
N CYS A 84 7.12 0.32 2.35
CA CYS A 84 7.06 1.01 1.09
C CYS A 84 6.73 2.47 1.39
N GLN A 85 7.48 3.39 0.80
CA GLN A 85 7.20 4.82 0.96
C GLN A 85 6.18 5.21 -0.09
N ILE A 86 5.08 5.80 0.37
CA ILE A 86 3.95 6.13 -0.49
C ILE A 86 3.86 7.63 -0.63
N LEU A 87 3.66 8.08 -1.86
CA LEU A 87 3.39 9.49 -2.15
C LEU A 87 1.93 9.65 -2.54
N PRO A 88 1.37 10.85 -2.31
CA PRO A 88 -0.02 11.08 -2.73
C PRO A 88 -0.18 10.84 -4.22
N GLY A 89 -1.28 10.21 -4.60
CA GLY A 89 -1.55 9.89 -5.99
C GLY A 89 -1.12 8.51 -6.41
N ARG A 90 -0.36 7.80 -5.57
CA ARG A 90 0.10 6.45 -5.92
C ARG A 90 -1.05 5.46 -5.87
N VAL A 91 -1.20 4.68 -6.94
CA VAL A 91 -2.15 3.57 -6.95
C VAL A 91 -1.54 2.42 -6.14
N LEU A 92 -2.29 1.95 -5.17
CA LEU A 92 -1.82 0.91 -4.25
C LEU A 92 -2.25 -0.47 -4.72
N TYR A 93 -3.50 -0.59 -5.14
CA TYR A 93 -4.08 -1.85 -5.61
C TYR A 93 -4.97 -1.58 -6.79
N GLU A 94 -5.10 -2.58 -7.66
CA GLU A 94 -6.05 -2.52 -8.76
C GLU A 94 -6.90 -3.78 -8.73
N MET A 95 -8.09 -3.69 -9.31
CA MET A 95 -9.05 -4.77 -9.26
C MET A 95 -9.87 -4.78 -10.53
N GLU A 96 -10.20 -5.97 -11.01
CA GLU A 96 -11.12 -6.10 -12.13
C GLU A 96 -11.93 -7.39 -12.00
N GLY A 97 -12.96 -7.51 -12.82
CA GLY A 97 -13.76 -8.72 -12.83
C GLY A 97 -14.84 -8.76 -11.77
N VAL A 98 -15.14 -7.62 -11.15
CA VAL A 98 -16.19 -7.50 -10.14
C VAL A 98 -16.98 -6.24 -10.45
N SER A 99 -18.16 -6.13 -9.83
CA SER A 99 -18.96 -4.92 -9.97
C SER A 99 -18.30 -3.77 -9.22
N GLU A 100 -18.66 -2.55 -9.60
CA GLU A 100 -18.11 -1.39 -8.91
C GLU A 100 -18.52 -1.39 -7.44
N GLU A 101 -19.75 -1.82 -7.15
CA GLU A 101 -20.22 -1.87 -5.77
C GLU A 101 -19.36 -2.82 -4.94
N LEU A 102 -19.11 -4.01 -5.45
CA LEU A 102 -18.27 -4.96 -4.74
C LEU A 102 -16.86 -4.44 -4.58
N ALA A 103 -16.33 -3.79 -5.62
CA ALA A 103 -14.99 -3.23 -5.55
C ALA A 103 -14.89 -2.15 -4.50
N ARG A 104 -15.89 -1.27 -4.42
CA ARG A 104 -15.88 -0.21 -3.41
C ARG A 104 -15.90 -0.78 -2.01
N GLU A 105 -16.70 -1.82 -1.79
CA GLU A 105 -16.75 -2.46 -0.49
C GLU A 105 -15.43 -3.12 -0.12
N ALA A 106 -14.85 -3.84 -1.08
CA ALA A 106 -13.59 -4.52 -0.84
C ALA A 106 -12.47 -3.52 -0.52
N PHE A 107 -12.40 -2.44 -1.30
CA PHE A 107 -11.37 -1.43 -1.06
C PHE A 107 -11.60 -0.67 0.24
N ALA A 108 -12.85 -0.50 0.67
CA ALA A 108 -13.11 0.11 1.97
C ALA A 108 -12.55 -0.75 3.10
N LEU A 109 -12.68 -2.06 2.98
CA LEU A 109 -12.13 -2.97 3.97
C LEU A 109 -10.60 -2.93 3.95
N ALA A 110 -10.03 -2.85 2.75
CA ALA A 110 -8.58 -2.74 2.62
C ALA A 110 -8.07 -1.44 3.23
N ALA A 111 -8.76 -0.33 2.95
CA ALA A 111 -8.35 0.98 3.44
C ALA A 111 -8.30 1.02 4.96
N ALA A 112 -9.18 0.28 5.62
CA ALA A 112 -9.19 0.23 7.08
C ALA A 112 -7.92 -0.39 7.65
N LYS A 113 -7.15 -1.11 6.83
CA LYS A 113 -5.89 -1.72 7.26
C LYS A 113 -4.69 -0.85 6.95
N LEU A 114 -4.88 0.27 6.28
CA LEU A 114 -3.80 1.15 5.86
C LEU A 114 -3.73 2.36 6.77
N PRO A 115 -2.53 2.93 6.96
CA PRO A 115 -2.33 4.02 7.92
C PRO A 115 -2.56 5.42 7.34
N PHE A 116 -3.21 5.52 6.20
CA PHE A 116 -3.42 6.83 5.56
C PHE A 116 -4.75 6.83 4.80
N LYS A 117 -5.12 8.01 4.36
CA LYS A 117 -6.36 8.18 3.62
C LYS A 117 -6.18 7.73 2.17
N THR A 118 -7.23 7.16 1.63
CA THR A 118 -7.22 6.63 0.27
C THR A 118 -8.49 7.07 -0.45
N THR A 119 -8.49 6.90 -1.77
CA THR A 119 -9.67 7.15 -2.57
C THR A 119 -9.85 6.05 -3.60
N PHE A 120 -11.09 5.79 -3.92
CA PHE A 120 -11.46 4.83 -4.95
C PHE A 120 -11.39 5.52 -6.30
N VAL A 121 -10.78 4.85 -7.27
CA VAL A 121 -10.70 5.41 -8.62
C VAL A 121 -11.13 4.36 -9.63
N THR A 122 -11.63 4.83 -10.76
CA THR A 122 -12.01 3.96 -11.85
C THR A 122 -11.21 4.36 -13.09
N ARG A 123 -11.07 3.40 -14.00
CA ARG A 123 -10.40 3.68 -15.26
C ARG A 123 -11.33 4.54 -16.12
N THR A 124 -10.77 5.63 -16.60
CA THR A 124 -11.50 6.48 -17.53
C THR A 124 -11.42 5.86 -18.91
N VAL A 125 -12.58 5.65 -19.51
CA VAL A 125 -12.67 5.13 -20.87
C VAL A 125 -13.06 6.27 -21.78
N MET A 126 -12.27 6.50 -22.80
CA MET A 126 -12.52 7.58 -23.73
C MET A 126 -12.89 7.06 -25.09
#